data_e5a5124426f5a70404cf88d36ba28a39
#
_entry.id   e5a5124426f5a70404cf88d36ba28a39
#
_cell.length_a   1.000
_cell.length_b   1.000
_cell.length_c   1.000
_cell.angle_alpha   90.00
_cell.angle_beta   90.00
_cell.angle_gamma   90.00
#
_symmetry.space_group_name_H-M   'P 1'
#
loop_
_entity.id
_entity.type
_entity.pdbx_description
1 polymer ?
#
loop_
_entity_poly.entity_id
_entity_poly.type
_entity_poly.pdbx_seq_one_letter_code
_entity_poly.pdbx_strand_id
1 'polypeptide(L)'
;MITINTNFGDITIELNFEKAPLSSANFLQYCRDDFYTNTIFHRVIGNFMIQGGGFNENMKQKETRETIQNEADNGLSNDIGTLAMARTNEPHSASSQFFINVADNSFLNHTGKNSQGWGYAVFAKVTDGMNVVNKIKAVSTGNNGPHGDVPIDSVVIDKITISDAYADK
;
A
#
# COMPACT_ATOMS: atom_id res chain seq x y z
N MET A 1 -2.99 -6.99 14.16
CA MET A 1 -1.90 -6.23 13.57
C MET A 1 -1.17 -7.04 12.52
N ILE A 2 -0.60 -6.37 11.54
CA ILE A 2 0.21 -6.99 10.49
C ILE A 2 1.58 -6.33 10.52
N THR A 3 2.64 -7.13 10.47
CA THR A 3 4.01 -6.63 10.38
C THR A 3 4.56 -6.93 8.99
N ILE A 4 4.95 -5.88 8.28
CA ILE A 4 5.61 -5.95 6.98
C ILE A 4 7.11 -5.96 7.25
N ASN A 5 7.74 -7.12 7.06
CA ASN A 5 9.18 -7.27 7.29
C ASN A 5 9.93 -6.93 6.00
N THR A 6 10.68 -5.82 6.01
CA THR A 6 11.44 -5.38 4.84
C THR A 6 12.93 -5.48 5.10
N ASN A 7 13.72 -5.39 4.04
CA ASN A 7 15.18 -5.32 4.16
C ASN A 7 15.66 -3.98 4.77
N PHE A 8 14.76 -3.03 5.02
CA PHE A 8 15.05 -1.78 5.73
C PHE A 8 14.56 -1.81 7.19
N GLY A 9 13.83 -2.82 7.58
CA GLY A 9 13.24 -2.98 8.92
C GLY A 9 11.77 -3.32 8.85
N ASP A 10 11.12 -3.33 10.02
CA ASP A 10 9.74 -3.77 10.16
C ASP A 10 8.79 -2.58 10.23
N ILE A 11 7.66 -2.71 9.55
CA ILE A 11 6.56 -1.75 9.57
C ILE A 11 5.33 -2.48 10.07
N THR A 12 4.78 -2.04 11.20
CA THR A 12 3.56 -2.63 11.77
C THR A 12 2.37 -1.75 11.46
N ILE A 13 1.30 -2.36 10.98
CA ILE A 13 0.07 -1.67 10.59
C ILE A 13 -1.15 -2.27 11.27
N GLU A 14 -2.20 -1.47 11.38
CA GLU A 14 -3.51 -1.88 11.85
C GLU A 14 -4.54 -1.65 10.75
N LEU A 15 -5.25 -2.71 10.39
CA LEU A 15 -6.33 -2.64 9.40
C LEU A 15 -7.59 -2.03 10.03
N ASN A 16 -8.35 -1.28 9.24
CA ASN A 16 -9.61 -0.69 9.67
C ASN A 16 -10.79 -1.44 9.03
N PHE A 17 -11.19 -2.55 9.64
CA PHE A 17 -12.31 -3.36 9.14
C PHE A 17 -13.66 -2.64 9.28
N GLU A 18 -13.78 -1.72 10.22
CA GLU A 18 -15.03 -0.99 10.45
C GLU A 18 -15.35 -0.07 9.27
N LYS A 19 -14.38 0.70 8.82
CA LYS A 19 -14.57 1.71 7.78
C LYS A 19 -14.15 1.28 6.39
N ALA A 20 -13.28 0.27 6.29
CA ALA A 20 -12.79 -0.25 5.01
C ALA A 20 -12.80 -1.78 5.03
N PRO A 21 -13.98 -2.41 5.16
CA PRO A 21 -14.05 -3.87 5.29
C PRO A 21 -13.55 -4.61 4.05
N LEU A 22 -13.87 -4.13 2.84
CA LEU A 22 -13.47 -4.80 1.60
C LEU A 22 -11.97 -4.68 1.37
N SER A 23 -11.43 -3.47 1.52
CA SER A 23 -10.00 -3.22 1.33
C SER A 23 -9.16 -3.96 2.37
N SER A 24 -9.60 -3.95 3.64
CA SER A 24 -8.92 -4.64 4.73
C SER A 24 -8.91 -6.16 4.53
N ALA A 25 -10.05 -6.74 4.18
CA ALA A 25 -10.16 -8.17 3.91
C ALA A 25 -9.33 -8.58 2.69
N ASN A 26 -9.32 -7.76 1.66
CA ASN A 26 -8.53 -7.97 0.45
C ASN A 26 -7.04 -7.99 0.77
N PHE A 27 -6.56 -6.99 1.49
CA PHE A 27 -5.15 -6.92 1.90
C PHE A 27 -4.76 -8.12 2.78
N LEU A 28 -5.59 -8.44 3.76
CA LEU A 28 -5.35 -9.58 4.65
C LEU A 28 -5.28 -10.90 3.88
N GLN A 29 -6.13 -11.08 2.87
CA GLN A 29 -6.12 -12.28 2.03
C GLN A 29 -4.81 -12.41 1.25
N TYR A 30 -4.31 -11.32 0.66
CA TYR A 30 -3.00 -11.32 0.01
C TYR A 30 -1.88 -11.66 0.99
N CYS A 31 -1.98 -11.18 2.23
CA CYS A 31 -1.01 -11.54 3.27
C CYS A 31 -1.05 -13.04 3.58
N ARG A 32 -2.23 -13.61 3.68
CA ARG A 32 -2.41 -15.06 3.93
C ARG A 32 -1.93 -15.93 2.79
N ASP A 33 -2.02 -15.41 1.55
CA ASP A 33 -1.55 -16.11 0.36
C ASP A 33 -0.04 -16.02 0.16
N ASP A 34 0.69 -15.35 1.05
CA ASP A 34 2.11 -15.02 0.88
C ASP A 34 2.41 -14.24 -0.40
N PHE A 35 1.41 -13.52 -0.90
CA PHE A 35 1.53 -12.79 -2.16
C PHE A 35 2.60 -11.71 -2.11
N TYR A 36 2.69 -10.99 -0.99
CA TYR A 36 3.61 -9.86 -0.86
C TYR A 36 5.07 -10.26 -0.59
N THR A 37 5.31 -11.52 -0.24
CA THR A 37 6.68 -12.02 -0.03
C THR A 37 7.49 -11.89 -1.32
N ASN A 38 8.66 -11.25 -1.20
CA ASN A 38 9.56 -10.95 -2.32
C ASN A 38 9.03 -9.94 -3.34
N THR A 39 7.98 -9.18 -2.98
CA THR A 39 7.60 -7.99 -3.76
C THR A 39 8.39 -6.78 -3.26
N ILE A 40 8.40 -5.72 -4.06
CA ILE A 40 9.17 -4.51 -3.78
C ILE A 40 8.26 -3.29 -3.65
N PHE A 41 8.78 -2.26 -2.98
CA PHE A 41 8.26 -0.91 -3.12
C PHE A 41 8.86 -0.33 -4.39
N HIS A 42 8.15 -0.47 -5.49
CA HIS A 42 8.63 -0.14 -6.84
C HIS A 42 8.50 1.33 -7.21
N ARG A 43 7.80 2.12 -6.39
CA ARG A 43 7.61 3.55 -6.64
C ARG A 43 7.72 4.31 -5.33
N VAL A 44 8.74 5.17 -5.23
CA VAL A 44 9.03 5.95 -4.03
C VAL A 44 9.17 7.41 -4.40
N ILE A 45 8.33 8.26 -3.85
CA ILE A 45 8.40 9.71 -4.02
C ILE A 45 8.43 10.31 -2.61
N GLY A 46 9.57 10.83 -2.21
CA GLY A 46 9.91 11.14 -0.82
C GLY A 46 9.04 12.18 -0.11
N ASN A 47 8.33 13.03 -0.86
CA ASN A 47 7.39 14.01 -0.32
C ASN A 47 5.92 13.66 -0.64
N PHE A 48 5.66 12.43 -0.98
CA PHE A 48 4.33 11.98 -1.41
C PHE A 48 3.97 10.63 -0.79
N MET A 49 4.52 9.52 -1.32
CA MET A 49 4.16 8.18 -0.85
C MET A 49 5.23 7.15 -1.23
N ILE A 50 5.14 5.97 -0.64
CA ILE A 50 5.87 4.77 -1.07
C ILE A 50 4.85 3.72 -1.48
N GLN A 51 5.01 3.13 -2.66
CA GLN A 51 4.03 2.22 -3.25
C GLN A 51 4.67 0.88 -3.57
N GLY A 52 3.97 -0.19 -3.26
CA GLY A 52 4.45 -1.54 -3.53
C GLY A 52 3.33 -2.57 -3.58
N GLY A 53 3.73 -3.83 -3.55
CA GLY A 53 2.81 -4.96 -3.46
C GLY A 53 2.33 -5.51 -4.81
N GLY A 54 2.99 -5.17 -5.91
CA GLY A 54 2.58 -5.66 -7.23
C GLY A 54 3.69 -6.23 -8.10
N PHE A 55 4.94 -5.86 -7.84
CA PHE A 55 6.09 -6.24 -8.66
C PHE A 55 7.14 -6.96 -7.84
N ASN A 56 7.82 -7.94 -8.46
CA ASN A 56 9.00 -8.57 -7.86
C ASN A 56 10.27 -7.75 -8.16
N GLU A 57 11.41 -8.21 -7.67
CA GLU A 57 12.70 -7.49 -7.85
C GLU A 57 13.11 -7.34 -9.31
N ASN A 58 12.60 -8.17 -10.19
CA ASN A 58 12.85 -8.10 -11.63
C ASN A 58 11.89 -7.16 -12.35
N MET A 59 11.08 -6.40 -11.61
CA MET A 59 10.04 -5.52 -12.13
C MET A 59 8.98 -6.26 -12.94
N LYS A 60 8.74 -7.51 -12.59
CA LYS A 60 7.68 -8.33 -13.19
C LYS A 60 6.44 -8.25 -12.31
N GLN A 61 5.31 -7.87 -12.92
CA GLN A 61 4.04 -7.78 -12.23
C GLN A 61 3.49 -9.18 -11.92
N LYS A 62 3.06 -9.37 -10.67
CA LYS A 62 2.44 -10.64 -10.24
C LYS A 62 0.97 -10.65 -10.63
N GLU A 63 0.44 -11.85 -10.93
CA GLU A 63 -0.98 -12.03 -11.18
C GLU A 63 -1.78 -11.79 -9.90
N THR A 64 -2.88 -11.05 -10.03
CA THR A 64 -3.70 -10.64 -8.89
C THR A 64 -5.04 -11.37 -8.88
N ARG A 65 -5.72 -11.27 -7.72
CA ARG A 65 -7.14 -11.60 -7.58
C ARG A 65 -7.97 -10.54 -8.31
N GLU A 66 -9.28 -10.73 -8.31
CA GLU A 66 -10.20 -9.76 -8.88
C GLU A 66 -10.10 -8.40 -8.18
N THR A 67 -10.48 -7.35 -8.89
CA THR A 67 -10.52 -6.00 -8.33
C THR A 67 -11.65 -5.85 -7.31
N ILE A 68 -11.51 -4.84 -6.46
CA ILE A 68 -12.49 -4.55 -5.41
C ILE A 68 -13.11 -3.18 -5.60
N GLN A 69 -14.28 -2.99 -5.02
CA GLN A 69 -14.95 -1.70 -5.01
C GLN A 69 -14.17 -0.69 -4.19
N ASN A 70 -14.10 0.54 -4.68
CA ASN A 70 -13.44 1.65 -4.00
C ASN A 70 -14.26 2.06 -2.77
N GLU A 71 -13.59 2.12 -1.62
CA GLU A 71 -14.19 2.49 -0.34
C GLU A 71 -13.75 3.88 0.15
N ALA A 72 -13.22 4.72 -0.74
CA ALA A 72 -12.69 6.03 -0.36
C ALA A 72 -13.75 7.00 0.19
N ASP A 73 -15.03 6.69 0.01
CA ASP A 73 -16.16 7.42 0.57
C ASP A 73 -16.41 7.12 2.05
N ASN A 74 -15.47 6.45 2.72
CA ASN A 74 -15.58 6.03 4.12
C ASN A 74 -15.23 7.11 5.16
N GLY A 75 -14.86 8.30 4.72
CA GLY A 75 -14.52 9.41 5.61
C GLY A 75 -13.08 9.42 6.12
N LEU A 76 -12.26 8.43 5.75
CA LEU A 76 -10.85 8.40 6.11
C LEU A 76 -10.03 9.28 5.18
N SER A 77 -9.04 9.98 5.73
CA SER A 77 -8.15 10.87 4.98
C SER A 77 -6.81 10.24 4.69
N ASN A 78 -6.23 10.60 3.55
CA ASN A 78 -4.86 10.21 3.16
C ASN A 78 -3.83 11.05 3.92
N ASP A 79 -3.80 10.88 5.25
CA ASP A 79 -2.86 11.56 6.12
C ASP A 79 -1.55 10.78 6.20
N ILE A 80 -0.50 11.47 6.66
CA ILE A 80 0.81 10.83 6.85
C ILE A 80 0.67 9.58 7.73
N GLY A 81 1.27 8.48 7.30
CA GLY A 81 1.24 7.19 8.02
C GLY A 81 0.05 6.30 7.70
N THR A 82 -0.89 6.73 6.85
CA THR A 82 -2.00 5.88 6.42
C THR A 82 -1.62 5.05 5.19
N LEU A 83 -2.28 3.90 5.05
CA LEU A 83 -2.18 3.05 3.87
C LEU A 83 -3.46 3.15 3.05
N ALA A 84 -3.30 3.28 1.75
CA ALA A 84 -4.42 3.33 0.81
C ALA A 84 -4.19 2.38 -0.35
N MET A 85 -5.28 1.99 -1.03
CA MET A 85 -5.20 1.12 -2.19
C MET A 85 -4.78 1.90 -3.43
N ALA A 86 -3.71 1.46 -4.07
CA ALA A 86 -3.34 1.94 -5.40
C ALA A 86 -4.30 1.36 -6.43
N ARG A 87 -4.53 2.07 -7.51
CA ARG A 87 -5.44 1.68 -8.59
C ARG A 87 -5.07 2.38 -9.90
N THR A 88 -5.70 1.94 -10.98
CA THR A 88 -5.62 2.66 -12.26
C THR A 88 -6.58 3.85 -12.24
N ASN A 89 -6.77 4.51 -13.37
CA ASN A 89 -7.73 5.61 -13.51
C ASN A 89 -9.19 5.17 -13.31
N GLU A 90 -9.46 3.85 -13.44
CA GLU A 90 -10.77 3.30 -13.12
C GLU A 90 -10.98 3.28 -11.61
N PRO A 91 -12.06 3.90 -11.09
CA PRO A 91 -12.25 4.02 -9.62
C PRO A 91 -12.27 2.69 -8.87
N HIS A 92 -12.81 1.63 -9.49
CA HIS A 92 -12.99 0.31 -8.87
C HIS A 92 -12.02 -0.72 -9.47
N SER A 93 -10.75 -0.36 -9.55
CA SER A 93 -9.70 -1.20 -10.18
C SER A 93 -8.59 -1.63 -9.23
N ALA A 94 -8.72 -1.38 -7.94
CA ALA A 94 -7.71 -1.79 -6.96
C ALA A 94 -7.65 -3.32 -6.82
N SER A 95 -6.46 -3.86 -6.68
CA SER A 95 -6.24 -5.29 -6.44
C SER A 95 -5.21 -5.52 -5.33
N SER A 96 -3.92 -5.64 -5.64
CA SER A 96 -2.89 -5.95 -4.64
C SER A 96 -2.05 -4.77 -4.20
N GLN A 97 -1.84 -3.79 -5.08
CA GLN A 97 -0.91 -2.69 -4.79
C GLN A 97 -1.49 -1.71 -3.78
N PHE A 98 -0.63 -1.24 -2.92
CA PHE A 98 -0.97 -0.25 -1.89
C PHE A 98 0.15 0.77 -1.80
N PHE A 99 -0.15 1.88 -1.14
CA PHE A 99 0.89 2.87 -0.83
C PHE A 99 0.74 3.35 0.61
N ILE A 100 1.87 3.80 1.17
CA ILE A 100 1.91 4.42 2.49
C ILE A 100 2.15 5.91 2.27
N ASN A 101 1.26 6.74 2.79
CA ASN A 101 1.39 8.19 2.70
C ASN A 101 2.53 8.66 3.59
N VAL A 102 3.48 9.40 3.02
CA VAL A 102 4.60 10.00 3.76
C VAL A 102 4.44 11.52 3.89
N ALA A 103 3.29 12.03 3.49
CA ALA A 103 2.85 13.41 3.64
C ALA A 103 1.33 13.41 3.77
N ASP A 104 0.74 14.54 4.16
CA ASP A 104 -0.71 14.71 4.17
C ASP A 104 -1.17 15.00 2.74
N ASN A 105 -1.74 13.99 2.10
CA ASN A 105 -2.11 14.01 0.68
C ASN A 105 -3.62 14.19 0.51
N SER A 106 -4.16 15.31 0.98
CA SER A 106 -5.59 15.58 0.95
C SER A 106 -6.21 15.53 -0.46
N PHE A 107 -5.40 15.81 -1.48
CA PHE A 107 -5.86 15.74 -2.88
C PHE A 107 -6.21 14.32 -3.33
N LEU A 108 -5.83 13.30 -2.57
CA LEU A 108 -6.18 11.90 -2.83
C LEU A 108 -7.50 11.48 -2.17
N ASN A 109 -8.11 12.36 -1.37
CA ASN A 109 -9.34 12.04 -0.66
C ASN A 109 -10.55 12.05 -1.60
N HIS A 110 -11.57 11.28 -1.23
CA HIS A 110 -12.83 11.24 -1.96
C HIS A 110 -13.52 12.61 -1.94
N THR A 111 -13.93 13.09 -3.10
CA THR A 111 -14.69 14.35 -3.24
C THR A 111 -16.04 14.16 -3.94
N GLY A 112 -16.22 13.03 -4.63
CA GLY A 112 -17.47 12.71 -5.33
C GLY A 112 -17.39 11.39 -6.07
N LYS A 113 -18.54 10.81 -6.38
CA LYS A 113 -18.63 9.50 -7.05
C LYS A 113 -18.54 9.65 -8.57
N ASN A 114 -17.39 10.12 -9.04
CA ASN A 114 -17.07 10.28 -10.46
C ASN A 114 -15.61 9.92 -10.68
N SER A 115 -15.17 9.81 -11.93
CA SER A 115 -13.82 9.32 -12.27
C SER A 115 -12.68 10.15 -11.67
N GLN A 116 -12.90 11.44 -11.44
CA GLN A 116 -11.87 12.33 -10.90
C GLN A 116 -12.01 12.55 -9.39
N GLY A 117 -13.18 12.30 -8.83
CA GLY A 117 -13.48 12.61 -7.43
C GLY A 117 -13.48 11.42 -6.50
N TRP A 118 -13.43 10.17 -6.99
CA TRP A 118 -13.52 8.99 -6.14
C TRP A 118 -12.42 8.94 -5.07
N GLY A 119 -11.20 9.32 -5.43
CA GLY A 119 -10.06 9.28 -4.52
C GLY A 119 -9.50 7.87 -4.32
N TYR A 120 -8.72 7.73 -3.25
CA TYR A 120 -7.99 6.50 -2.93
C TYR A 120 -8.40 6.04 -1.53
N ALA A 121 -8.80 4.77 -1.43
CA ALA A 121 -9.39 4.22 -0.21
C ALA A 121 -8.34 3.95 0.85
N VAL A 122 -8.37 4.72 1.93
CA VAL A 122 -7.56 4.46 3.13
C VAL A 122 -8.19 3.29 3.87
N PHE A 123 -7.35 2.29 4.24
CA PHE A 123 -7.83 1.09 4.92
C PHE A 123 -7.00 0.68 6.13
N ALA A 124 -5.86 1.33 6.36
CA ALA A 124 -4.95 0.97 7.45
C ALA A 124 -4.10 2.16 7.86
N LYS A 125 -3.39 2.01 8.97
CA LYS A 125 -2.42 3.00 9.43
C LYS A 125 -1.19 2.31 10.00
N VAL A 126 -0.05 2.97 9.92
CA VAL A 126 1.19 2.53 10.56
C VAL A 126 1.07 2.81 12.06
N THR A 127 1.25 1.77 12.88
CA THR A 127 1.24 1.87 14.33
C THR A 127 2.64 1.81 14.93
N ASP A 128 3.60 1.23 14.19
CA ASP A 128 5.01 1.18 14.58
C ASP A 128 5.86 1.07 13.32
N GLY A 129 7.06 1.65 13.35
CA GLY A 129 7.99 1.57 12.21
C GLY A 129 7.92 2.75 11.24
N MET A 130 7.37 3.90 11.60
CA MET A 130 7.45 5.09 10.74
C MET A 130 8.89 5.49 10.46
N ASN A 131 9.82 5.23 11.37
CA ASN A 131 11.25 5.44 11.13
C ASN A 131 11.76 4.59 9.95
N VAL A 132 11.23 3.39 9.76
CA VAL A 132 11.55 2.53 8.61
C VAL A 132 10.94 3.11 7.34
N VAL A 133 9.68 3.54 7.38
CA VAL A 133 9.02 4.22 6.25
C VAL A 133 9.82 5.45 5.84
N ASN A 134 10.31 6.22 6.80
CA ASN A 134 11.12 7.42 6.54
C ASN A 134 12.48 7.08 5.92
N LYS A 135 13.08 5.94 6.26
CA LYS A 135 14.29 5.45 5.60
C LYS A 135 14.00 5.09 4.14
N ILE A 136 12.89 4.42 3.90
CA ILE A 136 12.49 4.01 2.54
C ILE A 136 12.23 5.23 1.67
N LYS A 137 11.50 6.23 2.18
CA LYS A 137 11.20 7.44 1.38
C LYS A 137 12.44 8.23 0.99
N ALA A 138 13.55 8.05 1.69
CA ALA A 138 14.79 8.79 1.47
C ALA A 138 15.75 8.11 0.48
N VAL A 139 15.42 6.91 -0.02
CA VAL A 139 16.30 6.18 -0.95
C VAL A 139 16.41 6.89 -2.30
N SER A 140 17.54 6.69 -2.97
CA SER A 140 17.74 7.19 -4.33
C SER A 140 16.89 6.40 -5.31
N THR A 141 16.26 7.10 -6.22
CA THR A 141 15.36 6.52 -7.23
C THR A 141 15.82 6.89 -8.64
N GLY A 142 15.33 6.15 -9.62
CA GLY A 142 15.59 6.39 -11.02
C GLY A 142 14.57 5.67 -11.89
N ASN A 143 14.80 5.68 -13.19
CA ASN A 143 13.94 4.98 -14.14
C ASN A 143 14.37 3.53 -14.28
N ASN A 144 13.37 2.65 -14.42
CA ASN A 144 13.57 1.23 -14.72
C ASN A 144 12.58 0.85 -15.82
N GLY A 145 13.05 0.82 -17.08
CA GLY A 145 12.19 0.64 -18.24
C GLY A 145 11.14 1.76 -18.32
N PRO A 146 9.85 1.41 -18.42
CA PRO A 146 8.77 2.41 -18.50
C PRO A 146 8.41 3.01 -17.13
N HIS A 147 9.02 2.53 -16.03
CA HIS A 147 8.69 2.96 -14.68
C HIS A 147 9.65 4.04 -14.20
N GLY A 148 9.10 5.14 -13.64
CA GLY A 148 9.86 6.18 -12.97
C GLY A 148 9.81 6.02 -11.46
N ASP A 149 10.68 6.73 -10.75
CA ASP A 149 10.71 6.77 -9.28
C ASP A 149 10.92 5.38 -8.63
N VAL A 150 11.68 4.53 -9.30
CA VAL A 150 12.01 3.19 -8.79
C VAL A 150 13.27 3.26 -7.94
N PRO A 151 13.26 2.73 -6.70
CA PRO A 151 14.48 2.66 -5.89
C PRO A 151 15.62 1.97 -6.63
N ILE A 152 16.79 2.59 -6.62
CA ILE A 152 18.00 2.03 -7.27
C ILE A 152 18.39 0.74 -6.58
N ASP A 153 18.41 0.76 -5.23
CA ASP A 153 18.59 -0.45 -4.43
C ASP A 153 17.22 -0.93 -3.99
N SER A 154 16.87 -2.17 -4.33
CA SER A 154 15.52 -2.70 -4.11
C SER A 154 15.11 -2.64 -2.65
N VAL A 155 13.90 -2.15 -2.40
CA VAL A 155 13.23 -2.20 -1.10
C VAL A 155 12.29 -3.39 -1.12
N VAL A 156 12.69 -4.47 -0.47
CA VAL A 156 12.04 -5.78 -0.59
C VAL A 156 11.20 -6.07 0.65
N ILE A 157 9.99 -6.55 0.43
CA ILE A 157 9.17 -7.16 1.48
C ILE A 157 9.64 -8.61 1.60
N ASP A 158 10.34 -8.93 2.71
CA ASP A 158 10.88 -10.27 2.93
C ASP A 158 9.78 -11.25 3.33
N LYS A 159 8.86 -10.80 4.18
CA LYS A 159 7.70 -11.59 4.61
C LYS A 159 6.67 -10.69 5.27
N ILE A 160 5.47 -11.24 5.48
CA ILE A 160 4.39 -10.59 6.23
C ILE A 160 4.05 -11.48 7.42
N THR A 161 3.95 -10.89 8.60
CA THR A 161 3.54 -11.58 9.83
C THR A 161 2.17 -11.07 10.26
N ILE A 162 1.23 -11.98 10.48
CA ILE A 162 -0.15 -11.65 10.86
C ILE A 162 -0.36 -12.05 12.33
N SER A 163 -0.86 -11.10 13.14
CA SER A 163 -1.14 -11.39 14.55
C SER A 163 -2.42 -12.22 14.71
N ASP A 164 -2.53 -12.92 15.84
CA ASP A 164 -3.70 -13.74 16.17
C ASP A 164 -5.00 -12.92 16.27
N ALA A 165 -4.89 -11.60 16.47
CA ALA A 165 -6.06 -10.72 16.52
C ALA A 165 -6.89 -10.75 15.22
N TYR A 166 -6.30 -11.18 14.10
CA TYR A 166 -6.99 -11.28 12.83
C TYR A 166 -7.37 -12.71 12.44
N ALA A 167 -7.27 -13.66 13.36
CA ALA A 167 -7.58 -15.06 13.07
C ALA A 167 -9.04 -15.27 12.60
N ASP A 168 -9.95 -14.42 13.06
CA ASP A 168 -11.39 -14.47 12.74
C ASP A 168 -11.79 -13.64 11.51
N LYS A 169 -10.86 -12.95 10.89
CA LYS A 169 -11.14 -12.04 9.76
C LYS A 169 -10.81 -12.67 8.39
#